data_a67a60af9949f996a657e15d85aa6b94
#
_entry.id   a67a60af9949f996a657e15d85aa6b94
#
_cell.length_a   1.000
_cell.length_b   1.000
_cell.length_c   1.000
_cell.angle_alpha   90.00
_cell.angle_beta   90.00
_cell.angle_gamma   90.00
#
_symmetry.space_group_name_H-M   'P 1'
#
loop_
_entity.id
_entity.type
_entity.pdbx_description
1 polymer ?
#
loop_
_entity_poly.entity_id
_entity_poly.type
_entity_poly.pdbx_seq_one_letter_code
_entity_poly.pdbx_strand_id
1 'polypeptide(L)'
;MLSRDLSLVAENRLFSTLDTFMRKVRLPSGREILLSDTVGFIRDLPPGLVAAFRTTLEEIETSSFLVIVLDASAPDLYEIKGVVEKTLSEIGAGKIPRLLALNKADLLDADPLEMICSRLLDSGEAAVSTSAVLGTGIPELLDLLDAFLQKTETASGEGDVER
;
A
#
# COMPACT_ATOMS: atom_id res chain seq x y z
N MET A 1 -15.46 -4.27 -24.28
CA MET A 1 -16.45 -3.49 -23.54
C MET A 1 -16.17 -3.71 -22.06
N LEU A 2 -15.16 -3.00 -21.51
CA LEU A 2 -14.68 -3.18 -20.14
C LEU A 2 -15.47 -2.27 -19.23
N SER A 3 -16.11 -2.89 -18.25
CA SER A 3 -17.00 -2.28 -17.28
C SER A 3 -16.30 -1.16 -16.50
N ARG A 4 -16.75 0.04 -16.71
CA ARG A 4 -16.55 1.22 -15.88
C ARG A 4 -17.35 1.01 -14.60
N ASP A 5 -16.64 0.70 -13.49
CA ASP A 5 -17.14 0.95 -12.15
C ASP A 5 -15.97 1.13 -11.18
N LEU A 6 -15.20 2.18 -11.44
CA LEU A 6 -14.25 2.77 -10.50
C LEU A 6 -14.77 4.16 -10.10
N SER A 7 -16.00 4.23 -9.64
CA SER A 7 -16.48 5.40 -8.90
C SER A 7 -16.09 5.23 -7.42
N LEU A 8 -14.82 5.40 -7.13
CA LEU A 8 -14.38 5.66 -5.76
C LEU A 8 -14.82 7.08 -5.41
N VAL A 9 -15.89 7.19 -4.67
CA VAL A 9 -16.29 8.45 -4.02
C VAL A 9 -15.22 8.76 -2.99
N ALA A 10 -14.36 9.74 -3.30
CA ALA A 10 -13.42 10.31 -2.34
C ALA A 10 -14.22 11.15 -1.34
N GLU A 11 -14.70 10.51 -0.28
CA GLU A 11 -15.28 11.23 0.85
C GLU A 11 -14.18 11.49 1.89
N ASN A 12 -14.03 12.75 2.27
CA ASN A 12 -13.18 13.21 3.36
C ASN A 12 -13.82 12.82 4.73
N ARG A 13 -13.97 11.52 4.97
CA ARG A 13 -14.48 10.99 6.24
C ARG A 13 -13.37 10.23 6.94
N LEU A 14 -13.04 10.66 8.14
CA LEU A 14 -12.30 9.86 9.11
C LEU A 14 -13.14 8.58 9.38
N PHE A 15 -12.54 7.39 9.25
CA PHE A 15 -13.22 6.09 9.42
C PHE A 15 -14.22 5.71 8.31
N SER A 16 -13.88 5.90 7.04
CA SER A 16 -14.76 5.46 5.94
C SER A 16 -14.83 3.94 5.78
N THR A 17 -13.90 3.18 6.36
CA THR A 17 -13.86 1.71 6.31
C THR A 17 -13.88 1.14 7.72
N LEU A 18 -15.03 0.57 8.15
CA LEU A 18 -15.17 -0.21 9.39
C LEU A 18 -15.13 -1.73 9.13
N ASP A 19 -15.47 -2.14 7.90
CA ASP A 19 -15.45 -3.52 7.45
C ASP A 19 -14.36 -3.69 6.39
N THR A 20 -13.61 -4.79 6.47
CA THR A 20 -12.60 -5.12 5.46
C THR A 20 -13.26 -5.40 4.12
N PHE A 21 -12.93 -4.61 3.11
CA PHE A 21 -13.40 -4.84 1.74
C PHE A 21 -12.35 -5.61 0.96
N MET A 22 -12.66 -6.86 0.62
CA MET A 22 -11.81 -7.67 -0.25
C MET A 22 -12.26 -7.56 -1.71
N ARG A 23 -11.32 -7.29 -2.61
CA ARG A 23 -11.57 -7.22 -4.06
C ARG A 23 -10.55 -8.03 -4.83
N LYS A 24 -11.01 -8.76 -5.84
CA LYS A 24 -10.13 -9.39 -6.82
C LYS A 24 -9.64 -8.34 -7.80
N VAL A 25 -8.33 -8.28 -7.95
CA VAL A 25 -7.64 -7.42 -8.92
C VAL A 25 -6.83 -8.31 -9.85
N ARG A 26 -6.93 -8.05 -11.16
CA ARG A 26 -6.14 -8.73 -12.16
C ARG A 26 -4.92 -7.88 -12.50
N LEU A 27 -3.74 -8.45 -12.32
CA LEU A 27 -2.46 -7.83 -12.64
C LEU A 27 -2.15 -7.93 -14.15
N PRO A 28 -1.19 -7.16 -14.67
CA PRO A 28 -0.81 -7.16 -16.08
C PRO A 28 -0.41 -8.53 -16.62
N SER A 29 0.22 -9.38 -15.83
CA SER A 29 0.54 -10.78 -16.19
C SER A 29 -0.69 -11.68 -16.35
N GLY A 30 -1.88 -11.20 -15.98
CA GLY A 30 -3.11 -11.98 -15.92
C GLY A 30 -3.34 -12.69 -14.58
N ARG A 31 -2.41 -12.59 -13.63
CA ARG A 31 -2.56 -13.10 -12.26
C ARG A 31 -3.71 -12.39 -11.56
N GLU A 32 -4.47 -13.14 -10.78
CA GLU A 32 -5.47 -12.58 -9.89
C GLU A 32 -4.92 -12.51 -8.46
N ILE A 33 -5.04 -11.35 -7.84
CA ILE A 33 -4.73 -11.13 -6.43
C ILE A 33 -6.00 -10.72 -5.67
N LEU A 34 -5.99 -10.97 -4.38
CA LEU A 34 -7.00 -10.47 -3.47
C LEU A 34 -6.44 -9.21 -2.79
N LEU A 35 -7.04 -8.07 -3.07
CA LEU A 35 -6.71 -6.80 -2.42
C LEU A 35 -7.70 -6.56 -1.28
N SER A 36 -7.16 -6.41 -0.07
CA SER A 36 -7.92 -6.07 1.13
C SER A 36 -7.71 -4.59 1.45
N ASP A 37 -8.79 -3.83 1.52
CA ASP A 37 -8.75 -2.45 2.02
C ASP A 37 -8.87 -2.48 3.53
N THR A 38 -7.89 -1.89 4.21
CA THR A 38 -7.83 -1.86 5.68
C THR A 38 -8.23 -0.50 6.21
N VAL A 39 -8.60 -0.44 7.47
CA VAL A 39 -8.83 0.84 8.15
C VAL A 39 -7.56 1.68 8.13
N GLY A 40 -7.67 2.95 7.71
CA GLY A 40 -6.52 3.86 7.63
C GLY A 40 -5.82 4.01 8.98
N PHE A 41 -4.50 3.97 8.97
CA PHE A 41 -3.70 4.29 10.15
C PHE A 41 -3.90 5.76 10.52
N ILE A 42 -4.53 5.99 11.66
CA ILE A 42 -4.79 7.33 12.18
C ILE A 42 -3.76 7.62 13.25
N ARG A 43 -3.24 8.85 13.23
CA ARG A 43 -2.45 9.38 14.34
C ARG A 43 -3.21 9.19 15.64
N ASP A 44 -2.53 8.68 16.65
CA ASP A 44 -3.06 8.50 18.01
C ASP A 44 -4.30 7.56 18.05
N LEU A 45 -4.16 6.34 17.49
CA LEU A 45 -5.16 5.29 17.75
C LEU A 45 -5.26 5.08 19.28
N PRO A 46 -6.40 5.42 19.90
CA PRO A 46 -6.59 5.17 21.33
C PRO A 46 -6.36 3.68 21.63
N PRO A 47 -5.69 3.30 22.73
CA PRO A 47 -5.42 1.91 23.07
C PRO A 47 -6.65 0.98 23.06
N GLY A 48 -7.83 1.52 23.32
CA GLY A 48 -9.10 0.80 23.24
C GLY A 48 -9.56 0.48 21.81
N LEU A 49 -9.14 1.29 20.80
CA LEU A 49 -9.43 1.03 19.40
C LEU A 49 -8.48 -0.02 18.80
N VAL A 50 -7.25 -0.11 19.28
CA VAL A 50 -6.31 -1.17 18.86
C VAL A 50 -6.90 -2.56 19.11
N ALA A 51 -7.59 -2.75 20.24
CA ALA A 51 -8.27 -4.01 20.56
C ALA A 51 -9.46 -4.28 19.62
N ALA A 52 -10.19 -3.24 19.19
CA ALA A 52 -11.30 -3.38 18.25
C ALA A 52 -10.81 -3.67 16.81
N PHE A 53 -9.63 -3.18 16.44
CA PHE A 53 -9.01 -3.41 15.12
C PHE A 53 -8.16 -4.67 15.07
N ARG A 54 -8.08 -5.45 16.14
CA ARG A 54 -7.22 -6.63 16.20
C ARG A 54 -7.48 -7.61 15.06
N THR A 55 -8.73 -7.84 14.70
CA THR A 55 -9.09 -8.74 13.58
C THR A 55 -8.57 -8.21 12.23
N THR A 56 -8.66 -6.90 11.99
CA THR A 56 -8.13 -6.26 10.78
C THR A 56 -6.60 -6.29 10.76
N LEU A 57 -5.96 -6.17 11.92
CA LEU A 57 -4.51 -6.27 12.05
C LEU A 57 -4.00 -7.70 11.82
N GLU A 58 -4.75 -8.73 12.23
CA GLU A 58 -4.45 -10.14 11.96
C GLU A 58 -4.45 -10.45 10.43
N GLU A 59 -5.29 -9.77 9.65
CA GLU A 59 -5.27 -9.87 8.19
C GLU A 59 -3.98 -9.29 7.59
N ILE A 60 -3.45 -8.21 8.16
CA ILE A 60 -2.17 -7.63 7.73
C ILE A 60 -1.03 -8.62 7.98
N GLU A 61 -0.99 -9.26 9.15
CA GLU A 61 0.05 -10.26 9.49
C GLU A 61 0.09 -11.44 8.50
N THR A 62 -1.06 -11.81 7.95
CA THR A 62 -1.18 -12.94 7.01
C THR A 62 -1.03 -12.53 5.55
N SER A 63 -0.90 -11.24 5.26
CA SER A 63 -0.75 -10.75 3.89
C SER A 63 0.63 -11.10 3.32
N SER A 64 0.68 -11.41 2.02
CA SER A 64 1.94 -11.68 1.32
C SER A 64 2.69 -10.40 0.96
N PHE A 65 1.99 -9.26 0.93
CA PHE A 65 2.52 -7.98 0.47
C PHE A 65 1.68 -6.81 0.99
N LEU A 66 2.31 -5.68 1.23
CA LEU A 66 1.63 -4.46 1.67
C LEU A 66 1.80 -3.33 0.65
N VAL A 67 0.73 -2.60 0.39
CA VAL A 67 0.78 -1.29 -0.28
C VAL A 67 0.49 -0.23 0.76
N ILE A 68 1.48 0.58 1.09
CA ILE A 68 1.33 1.71 2.01
C ILE A 68 0.99 2.94 1.18
N VAL A 69 -0.23 3.45 1.35
CA VAL A 69 -0.69 4.65 0.65
C VAL A 69 -0.43 5.87 1.52
N LEU A 70 0.39 6.79 1.02
CA LEU A 70 0.75 8.04 1.70
C LEU A 70 0.27 9.23 0.88
N ASP A 71 -0.19 10.28 1.55
CA ASP A 71 -0.50 11.56 0.92
C ASP A 71 0.81 12.28 0.60
N ALA A 72 1.18 12.36 -0.69
CA ALA A 72 2.42 13.00 -1.11
C ALA A 72 2.45 14.50 -0.78
N SER A 73 1.29 15.15 -0.71
CA SER A 73 1.17 16.59 -0.42
C SER A 73 1.19 16.92 1.08
N ALA A 74 1.18 15.89 1.95
CA ALA A 74 1.20 16.11 3.39
C ALA A 74 2.56 16.65 3.85
N PRO A 75 2.59 17.76 4.60
CA PRO A 75 3.85 18.36 5.07
C PRO A 75 4.61 17.46 6.05
N ASP A 76 3.92 16.53 6.68
CA ASP A 76 4.41 15.58 7.67
C ASP A 76 4.51 14.15 7.14
N LEU A 77 4.61 13.98 5.81
CA LEU A 77 4.69 12.70 5.11
C LEU A 77 5.66 11.71 5.78
N TYR A 78 6.87 12.14 6.11
CA TYR A 78 7.88 11.25 6.69
C TYR A 78 7.58 10.87 8.14
N GLU A 79 6.93 11.76 8.89
CA GLU A 79 6.47 11.47 10.26
C GLU A 79 5.36 10.43 10.22
N ILE A 80 4.36 10.62 9.34
CA ILE A 80 3.26 9.66 9.12
C ILE A 80 3.83 8.30 8.71
N LYS A 81 4.77 8.28 7.74
CA LYS A 81 5.46 7.06 7.31
C LYS A 81 6.11 6.34 8.49
N GLY A 82 6.85 7.07 9.33
CA GLY A 82 7.51 6.52 10.51
C GLY A 82 6.52 5.90 11.52
N VAL A 83 5.36 6.55 11.72
CA VAL A 83 4.29 6.00 12.59
C VAL A 83 3.74 4.70 12.01
N VAL A 84 3.46 4.65 10.70
CA VAL A 84 2.96 3.44 10.03
C VAL A 84 3.97 2.30 10.16
N GLU A 85 5.25 2.54 9.91
CA GLU A 85 6.31 1.53 10.00
C GLU A 85 6.48 0.99 11.43
N LYS A 86 6.45 1.88 12.42
CA LYS A 86 6.48 1.50 13.82
C LYS A 86 5.30 0.59 14.16
N THR A 87 4.08 0.98 13.76
CA THR A 87 2.88 0.18 14.01
C THR A 87 2.96 -1.19 13.33
N LEU A 88 3.39 -1.24 12.06
CA LEU A 88 3.59 -2.52 11.35
C LEU A 88 4.60 -3.42 12.09
N SER A 89 5.65 -2.83 12.65
CA SER A 89 6.63 -3.58 13.45
C SER A 89 6.02 -4.11 14.74
N GLU A 90 5.22 -3.31 15.44
CA GLU A 90 4.56 -3.69 16.70
C GLU A 90 3.55 -4.83 16.54
N ILE A 91 2.88 -4.91 15.37
CA ILE A 91 1.94 -6.00 15.04
C ILE A 91 2.61 -7.19 14.33
N GLY A 92 3.93 -7.28 14.27
CA GLY A 92 4.63 -8.40 13.63
C GLY A 92 4.75 -8.33 12.10
N ALA A 93 4.16 -7.32 11.45
CA ALA A 93 4.14 -7.14 10.00
C ALA A 93 5.37 -6.40 9.44
N GLY A 94 6.33 -6.03 10.27
CA GLY A 94 7.50 -5.23 9.89
C GLY A 94 8.40 -5.86 8.81
N LYS A 95 8.34 -7.18 8.62
CA LYS A 95 9.13 -7.92 7.61
C LYS A 95 8.37 -8.19 6.32
N ILE A 96 7.08 -7.91 6.28
CA ILE A 96 6.28 -8.12 5.06
C ILE A 96 6.77 -7.16 3.99
N PRO A 97 7.03 -7.67 2.77
CA PRO A 97 7.43 -6.84 1.64
C PRO A 97 6.39 -5.77 1.35
N ARG A 98 6.87 -4.56 1.01
CA ARG A 98 5.99 -3.41 0.86
C ARG A 98 6.39 -2.48 -0.28
N LEU A 99 5.40 -1.78 -0.81
CA LEU A 99 5.53 -0.72 -1.81
C LEU A 99 4.84 0.54 -1.28
N LEU A 100 5.47 1.69 -1.45
CA LEU A 100 4.90 2.98 -1.10
C LEU A 100 4.16 3.56 -2.31
N ALA A 101 2.87 3.82 -2.17
CA ALA A 101 2.09 4.57 -3.15
C ALA A 101 1.95 6.02 -2.65
N LEU A 102 2.67 6.93 -3.28
CA LEU A 102 2.64 8.37 -2.99
C LEU A 102 1.43 8.98 -3.70
N ASN A 103 0.27 8.91 -3.06
CA ASN A 103 -0.98 9.37 -3.65
C ASN A 103 -1.14 10.90 -3.54
N LYS A 104 -2.08 11.44 -4.32
CA LYS A 104 -2.31 12.88 -4.50
C LYS A 104 -1.11 13.61 -5.13
N ALA A 105 -0.34 12.91 -5.96
CA ALA A 105 0.77 13.48 -6.70
C ALA A 105 0.35 14.66 -7.60
N ASP A 106 -0.93 14.70 -8.00
CA ASP A 106 -1.54 15.79 -8.75
C ASP A 106 -1.62 17.13 -7.99
N LEU A 107 -1.40 17.13 -6.68
CA LEU A 107 -1.37 18.35 -5.85
C LEU A 107 0.04 18.93 -5.71
N LEU A 108 1.05 18.29 -6.27
CA LEU A 108 2.44 18.73 -6.21
C LEU A 108 2.97 19.08 -7.59
N ASP A 109 3.87 20.06 -7.63
CA ASP A 109 4.71 20.30 -8.78
C ASP A 109 5.74 19.16 -8.96
N ALA A 110 6.33 19.06 -10.17
CA ALA A 110 7.24 17.96 -10.52
C ALA A 110 8.47 17.89 -9.60
N ASP A 111 9.12 19.02 -9.31
CA ASP A 111 10.35 19.07 -8.54
C ASP A 111 10.19 18.54 -7.10
N PRO A 112 9.20 18.99 -6.30
CA PRO A 112 8.94 18.43 -4.97
C PRO A 112 8.65 16.93 -5.00
N LEU A 113 7.88 16.45 -5.98
CA LEU A 113 7.53 15.05 -6.11
C LEU A 113 8.77 14.19 -6.42
N GLU A 114 9.62 14.65 -7.34
CA GLU A 114 10.88 13.99 -7.68
C GLU A 114 11.82 13.91 -6.47
N MET A 115 11.92 14.98 -5.68
CA MET A 115 12.70 14.99 -4.44
C MET A 115 12.22 13.94 -3.43
N ILE A 116 10.90 13.80 -3.26
CA ILE A 116 10.33 12.79 -2.36
C ILE A 116 10.67 11.39 -2.86
N CYS A 117 10.44 11.13 -4.15
CA CYS A 117 10.72 9.83 -4.77
C CYS A 117 12.22 9.46 -4.66
N SER A 118 13.12 10.38 -4.99
CA SER A 118 14.57 10.15 -4.91
C SER A 118 15.01 9.82 -3.49
N ARG A 119 14.51 10.56 -2.50
CA ARG A 119 14.85 10.33 -1.10
C ARG A 119 14.40 8.95 -0.59
N LEU A 120 13.24 8.47 -1.03
CA LEU A 120 12.74 7.14 -0.67
C LEU A 120 13.56 6.05 -1.36
N LEU A 121 13.91 6.22 -2.63
CA LEU A 121 14.78 5.30 -3.37
C LEU A 121 16.17 5.20 -2.75
N ASP A 122 16.76 6.33 -2.34
CA ASP A 122 18.07 6.38 -1.66
C ASP A 122 18.06 5.63 -0.32
N SER A 123 16.91 5.58 0.35
CA SER A 123 16.71 4.76 1.56
C SER A 123 16.40 3.28 1.27
N GLY A 124 16.41 2.87 0.00
CA GLY A 124 16.19 1.49 -0.43
C GLY A 124 14.72 1.09 -0.49
N GLU A 125 13.81 2.06 -0.50
CA GLU A 125 12.38 1.80 -0.53
C GLU A 125 11.82 1.85 -1.96
N ALA A 126 10.95 0.92 -2.28
CA ALA A 126 10.19 0.97 -3.52
C ALA A 126 9.02 1.94 -3.37
N ALA A 127 8.96 2.96 -4.21
CA ALA A 127 7.91 3.97 -4.20
C ALA A 127 7.43 4.28 -5.61
N VAL A 128 6.15 4.59 -5.75
CA VAL A 128 5.52 5.04 -6.99
C VAL A 128 4.59 6.22 -6.70
N SER A 129 4.67 7.26 -7.52
CA SER A 129 3.75 8.39 -7.45
C SER A 129 2.42 8.05 -8.12
N THR A 130 1.31 8.34 -7.45
CA THR A 130 -0.04 8.04 -7.94
C THR A 130 -0.97 9.21 -7.75
N SER A 131 -2.00 9.29 -8.58
CA SER A 131 -3.18 10.11 -8.32
C SER A 131 -4.43 9.26 -8.53
N ALA A 132 -5.12 8.96 -7.46
CA ALA A 132 -6.38 8.22 -7.53
C ALA A 132 -7.48 8.99 -8.29
N VAL A 133 -7.41 10.33 -8.27
CA VAL A 133 -8.38 11.21 -8.96
C VAL A 133 -8.14 11.20 -10.46
N LEU A 134 -6.88 11.28 -10.89
CA LEU A 134 -6.51 11.31 -12.31
C LEU A 134 -6.26 9.92 -12.90
N GLY A 135 -6.08 8.90 -12.06
CA GLY A 135 -5.69 7.55 -12.48
C GLY A 135 -4.23 7.42 -12.92
N THR A 136 -3.42 8.48 -12.77
CA THR A 136 -1.99 8.45 -13.10
C THR A 136 -1.21 7.62 -12.09
N GLY A 137 -0.15 6.94 -12.54
CA GLY A 137 0.69 6.07 -11.70
C GLY A 137 0.05 4.75 -11.28
N ILE A 138 -1.25 4.53 -11.55
CA ILE A 138 -1.93 3.27 -11.22
C ILE A 138 -1.43 2.09 -12.08
N PRO A 139 -1.24 2.23 -13.40
CA PRO A 139 -0.63 1.18 -14.19
C PRO A 139 0.76 0.79 -13.68
N GLU A 140 1.61 1.76 -13.39
CA GLU A 140 2.96 1.57 -12.86
C GLU A 140 2.95 0.88 -11.49
N LEU A 141 1.99 1.22 -10.63
CA LEU A 141 1.76 0.54 -9.36
C LEU A 141 1.45 -0.94 -9.57
N LEU A 142 0.56 -1.26 -10.51
CA LEU A 142 0.19 -2.65 -10.82
C LEU A 142 1.36 -3.43 -11.43
N ASP A 143 2.16 -2.80 -12.30
CA ASP A 143 3.36 -3.40 -12.89
C ASP A 143 4.41 -3.72 -11.82
N LEU A 144 4.64 -2.81 -10.87
CA LEU A 144 5.56 -3.03 -9.75
C LEU A 144 5.08 -4.15 -8.82
N LEU A 145 3.79 -4.20 -8.52
CA LEU A 145 3.20 -5.28 -7.74
C LEU A 145 3.38 -6.63 -8.43
N ASP A 146 3.12 -6.70 -9.74
CA ASP A 146 3.24 -7.93 -10.53
C ASP A 146 4.70 -8.41 -10.57
N ALA A 147 5.63 -7.52 -10.86
CA ALA A 147 7.06 -7.83 -10.87
C ALA A 147 7.57 -8.31 -9.50
N PHE A 148 7.05 -7.75 -8.43
CA PHE A 148 7.44 -8.11 -7.08
C PHE A 148 6.94 -9.51 -6.72
N LEU A 149 5.67 -9.81 -6.99
CA LEU A 149 5.07 -11.12 -6.70
C LEU A 149 5.71 -12.23 -7.55
N GLN A 150 6.14 -11.93 -8.78
CA GLN A 150 6.90 -12.89 -9.60
C GLN A 150 8.25 -13.23 -8.96
N LYS A 151 8.97 -12.26 -8.42
CA LYS A 151 10.26 -12.48 -7.76
C LYS A 151 10.15 -13.32 -6.50
N THR A 152 9.10 -13.13 -5.71
CA THR A 152 8.89 -13.91 -4.48
C THR A 152 8.58 -15.37 -4.75
N GLU A 153 7.89 -15.69 -5.84
CA GLU A 153 7.60 -17.08 -6.22
C GLU A 153 8.83 -17.80 -6.75
N THR A 154 9.67 -17.15 -7.57
CA THR A 154 10.92 -17.73 -8.05
C THR A 154 11.88 -18.03 -6.90
N ALA A 155 11.95 -17.15 -5.90
CA ALA A 155 12.78 -17.37 -4.72
C ALA A 155 12.26 -18.52 -3.81
N SER A 156 10.94 -18.77 -3.82
CA SER A 156 10.33 -19.85 -3.04
C SER A 156 10.38 -21.20 -3.77
N GLY A 157 10.50 -21.21 -5.10
CA GLY A 157 10.57 -22.42 -5.93
C GLY A 157 11.95 -23.08 -6.01
N GLU A 158 13.03 -22.36 -5.68
CA GLU A 158 14.40 -22.92 -5.71
C GLU A 158 14.79 -23.71 -4.45
N GLY A 159 13.93 -23.72 -3.42
CA GLY A 159 14.19 -24.41 -2.15
C GLY A 159 13.75 -25.88 -2.09
N ASP A 160 13.06 -26.43 -3.11
CA ASP A 160 12.39 -27.73 -3.02
C ASP A 160 12.98 -28.81 -3.96
N VAL A 161 14.18 -28.62 -4.50
CA VAL A 161 14.84 -29.59 -5.44
C VAL A 161 16.10 -30.23 -4.85
N GLU A 162 16.27 -30.30 -3.55
CA GLU A 162 17.31 -31.16 -2.93
C GLU A 162 16.76 -31.95 -1.73
N ARG A 163 16.01 -33.01 -2.04
CA ARG A 163 15.92 -34.20 -1.17
C ARG A 163 15.60 -35.45 -1.99
#